data_057fffc1b35ea9bd6feed4f7582ed1e1
#
_entry.id   057fffc1b35ea9bd6feed4f7582ed1e1
#
_cell.length_a   1.000
_cell.length_b   1.000
_cell.length_c   1.000
_cell.angle_alpha   90.00
_cell.angle_beta   90.00
_cell.angle_gamma   90.00
#
_symmetry.space_group_name_H-M   'P 1'
#
loop_
_entity.id
_entity.type
_entity.pdbx_description
1 polymer ?
#
loop_
_entity_poly.entity_id
_entity_poly.type
_entity_poly.pdbx_seq_one_letter_code
_entity_poly.pdbx_strand_id
1 'polypeptide(L)'
;GFAPECAVVTHGGGQKLEEPLVVRPTSETIIYSMYAKWIQSYRDLPVLINQWANVVRWEMRTRLFLRTMEFLWQEGHTAHATEAEAEAEAIQIMNVYDTFARDYMAMPCLKGLKSDAEKFAGAVRTYCIEALMQDNKALQAGTSHHLGQHFARAFEVKYQTEAGGLAPVWYPSRGGSNRPIGRLVIQHSG
;
A
#
# COMPACT_ATOMS: atom_id res chain seq x y z
N GLY A 1 -0.29 3.38 14.35
CA GLY A 1 -0.13 2.32 13.41
C GLY A 1 -1.10 1.17 13.58
N PHE A 2 -0.84 0.05 12.95
CA PHE A 2 -1.71 -1.12 12.90
C PHE A 2 -1.64 -2.05 14.13
N ALA A 3 -0.85 -1.72 15.16
CA ALA A 3 -0.64 -2.62 16.30
C ALA A 3 -1.94 -3.16 16.93
N PRO A 4 -3.02 -2.36 17.12
CA PRO A 4 -4.27 -2.87 17.66
C PRO A 4 -5.04 -3.79 16.72
N GLU A 5 -4.73 -3.76 15.42
CA GLU A 5 -5.42 -4.51 14.37
C GLU A 5 -4.64 -5.76 13.92
N CYS A 6 -3.53 -6.08 14.57
CA CYS A 6 -2.76 -7.26 14.22
C CYS A 6 -3.38 -8.53 14.77
N ALA A 7 -3.51 -9.56 13.93
CA ALA A 7 -3.73 -10.92 14.36
C ALA A 7 -2.41 -11.52 14.82
N VAL A 8 -2.41 -12.22 15.95
CA VAL A 8 -1.22 -12.82 16.55
C VAL A 8 -1.41 -14.32 16.69
N VAL A 9 -0.48 -15.08 16.14
CA VAL A 9 -0.44 -16.53 16.25
C VAL A 9 0.43 -16.91 17.45
N THR A 10 -0.18 -17.54 18.44
CA THR A 10 0.48 -17.95 19.68
C THR A 10 0.76 -19.44 19.77
N HIS A 11 0.12 -20.24 18.92
CA HIS A 11 0.27 -21.70 18.88
C HIS A 11 0.48 -22.17 17.44
N GLY A 12 1.31 -23.20 17.28
CA GLY A 12 1.55 -23.88 16.00
C GLY A 12 1.70 -25.38 16.24
N GLY A 13 1.04 -26.23 15.41
CA GLY A 13 1.09 -27.68 15.57
C GLY A 13 0.59 -28.19 16.93
N GLY A 14 -0.32 -27.47 17.57
CA GLY A 14 -0.84 -27.80 18.90
C GLY A 14 0.05 -27.37 20.07
N GLN A 15 1.20 -26.74 19.80
CA GLN A 15 2.14 -26.28 20.83
C GLN A 15 2.18 -24.74 20.89
N LYS A 16 2.44 -24.19 22.06
CA LYS A 16 2.66 -22.76 22.23
C LYS A 16 4.00 -22.38 21.59
N LEU A 17 3.99 -21.32 20.81
CA LEU A 17 5.21 -20.75 20.23
C LEU A 17 6.02 -20.02 21.31
N GLU A 18 7.34 -20.14 21.27
CA GLU A 18 8.26 -19.36 22.11
C GLU A 18 8.11 -17.87 21.81
N GLU A 19 8.10 -17.51 20.51
CA GLU A 19 7.85 -16.18 20.04
C GLU A 19 6.55 -16.15 19.21
N PRO A 20 5.58 -15.31 19.59
CA PRO A 20 4.36 -15.14 18.80
C PRO A 20 4.66 -14.59 17.40
N LEU A 21 3.92 -15.06 16.40
CA LEU A 21 4.00 -14.53 15.04
C LEU A 21 2.90 -13.51 14.80
N VAL A 22 3.23 -12.38 14.22
CA VAL A 22 2.26 -11.38 13.81
C VAL A 22 1.89 -11.59 12.35
N VAL A 23 0.60 -11.78 12.07
CA VAL A 23 0.12 -11.86 10.69
C VAL A 23 0.18 -10.46 10.08
N ARG A 24 0.81 -10.31 8.94
CA ARG A 24 1.02 -9.00 8.32
C ARG A 24 -0.29 -8.24 8.05
N PRO A 25 -0.46 -7.02 8.58
CA PRO A 25 -1.57 -6.13 8.21
C PRO A 25 -1.25 -5.29 6.96
N THR A 26 0.03 -5.26 6.58
CA THR A 26 0.61 -4.56 5.43
C THR A 26 2.04 -5.06 5.22
N SER A 27 2.66 -4.78 4.09
CA SER A 27 3.96 -5.38 3.75
C SER A 27 5.15 -4.39 3.79
N GLU A 28 4.94 -3.09 4.05
CA GLU A 28 6.02 -2.09 4.01
C GLU A 28 7.22 -2.50 4.87
N THR A 29 6.98 -2.90 6.12
CA THR A 29 8.05 -3.28 7.06
C THR A 29 8.89 -4.44 6.54
N ILE A 30 8.22 -5.48 6.01
CA ILE A 30 8.89 -6.67 5.49
C ILE A 30 9.70 -6.33 4.25
N ILE A 31 9.08 -5.61 3.32
CA ILE A 31 9.70 -5.28 2.02
C ILE A 31 10.87 -4.33 2.20
N TYR A 32 10.74 -3.31 3.05
CA TYR A 32 11.81 -2.34 3.24
C TYR A 32 12.99 -2.93 4.00
N SER A 33 12.76 -3.88 4.91
CA SER A 33 13.86 -4.64 5.51
C SER A 33 14.65 -5.46 4.47
N MET A 34 13.99 -5.93 3.42
CA MET A 34 14.63 -6.61 2.30
C MET A 34 15.33 -5.63 1.35
N TYR A 35 14.74 -4.45 1.12
CA TYR A 35 15.38 -3.41 0.31
C TYR A 35 16.72 -2.96 0.89
N ALA A 36 16.86 -2.92 2.21
CA ALA A 36 18.13 -2.63 2.86
C ALA A 36 19.25 -3.61 2.47
N LYS A 37 18.87 -4.84 2.09
CA LYS A 37 19.82 -5.86 1.62
C LYS A 37 20.03 -5.84 0.13
N TRP A 38 18.98 -5.50 -0.65
CA TRP A 38 19.02 -5.58 -2.12
C TRP A 38 19.57 -4.33 -2.78
N ILE A 39 19.32 -3.15 -2.19
CA ILE A 39 19.72 -1.86 -2.76
C ILE A 39 21.06 -1.45 -2.15
N GLN A 40 22.12 -1.48 -2.95
CA GLN A 40 23.47 -1.12 -2.53
C GLN A 40 24.05 0.03 -3.36
N SER A 41 23.62 0.16 -4.61
CA SER A 41 24.19 1.07 -5.58
C SER A 41 23.08 1.81 -6.34
N TYR A 42 23.39 2.97 -6.90
CA TYR A 42 22.48 3.69 -7.80
C TYR A 42 22.06 2.85 -9.04
N ARG A 43 22.85 1.84 -9.39
CA ARG A 43 22.52 0.92 -10.49
C ARG A 43 21.41 -0.07 -10.15
N ASP A 44 21.09 -0.23 -8.88
CA ASP A 44 20.00 -1.08 -8.42
C ASP A 44 18.65 -0.35 -8.49
N LEU A 45 18.66 0.97 -8.75
CA LEU A 45 17.48 1.81 -8.82
C LEU A 45 17.06 2.11 -10.27
N PRO A 46 15.75 2.24 -10.54
CA PRO A 46 14.65 2.03 -9.60
C PRO A 46 14.35 0.55 -9.33
N VAL A 47 13.94 0.23 -8.10
CA VAL A 47 13.36 -1.09 -7.79
C VAL A 47 11.84 -0.98 -7.90
N LEU A 48 11.24 -1.82 -8.72
CA LEU A 48 9.79 -1.84 -8.97
C LEU A 48 9.26 -3.24 -8.70
N ILE A 49 8.56 -3.42 -7.58
CA ILE A 49 7.95 -4.71 -7.26
C ILE A 49 6.45 -4.57 -7.03
N ASN A 50 5.76 -5.64 -7.36
CA ASN A 50 4.33 -5.79 -7.21
C ASN A 50 4.01 -7.20 -6.75
N GLN A 51 2.99 -7.35 -5.91
CA GLN A 51 2.48 -8.66 -5.51
C GLN A 51 0.96 -8.68 -5.44
N TRP A 52 0.40 -9.83 -5.75
CA TRP A 52 -0.96 -10.22 -5.40
C TRP A 52 -0.87 -10.97 -4.08
N ALA A 53 -1.53 -10.46 -3.06
CA ALA A 53 -1.33 -10.96 -1.70
C ALA A 53 -2.61 -10.83 -0.89
N ASN A 54 -2.58 -11.42 0.30
CA ASN A 54 -3.55 -11.19 1.36
C ASN A 54 -2.91 -10.43 2.51
N VAL A 55 -3.73 -9.74 3.27
CA VAL A 55 -3.38 -9.18 4.58
C VAL A 55 -4.51 -9.43 5.56
N VAL A 56 -4.17 -9.46 6.85
CA VAL A 56 -5.14 -9.64 7.93
C VAL A 56 -5.13 -8.41 8.83
N ARG A 57 -6.28 -7.77 8.97
CA ARG A 57 -6.52 -6.68 9.90
C ARG A 57 -7.70 -7.05 10.79
N TRP A 58 -7.53 -7.00 12.09
CA TRP A 58 -8.57 -7.40 13.04
C TRP A 58 -9.68 -6.36 13.04
N GLU A 59 -10.68 -6.56 12.16
CA GLU A 59 -11.80 -5.66 11.99
C GLU A 59 -12.96 -6.06 12.93
N MET A 60 -13.34 -5.16 13.82
CA MET A 60 -14.41 -5.40 14.79
C MET A 60 -15.82 -5.25 14.17
N ARG A 61 -15.94 -4.56 13.05
CA ARG A 61 -17.22 -4.29 12.37
C ARG A 61 -17.14 -4.71 10.91
N THR A 62 -17.23 -6.01 10.69
CA THR A 62 -17.16 -6.56 9.34
C THR A 62 -18.38 -6.19 8.50
N ARG A 63 -18.16 -6.00 7.20
CA ARG A 63 -19.16 -5.84 6.16
C ARG A 63 -18.77 -6.68 4.97
N LEU A 64 -19.72 -7.44 4.46
CA LEU A 64 -19.49 -8.32 3.30
C LEU A 64 -18.83 -7.55 2.15
N PHE A 65 -17.73 -8.06 1.60
CA PHE A 65 -16.86 -7.49 0.56
C PHE A 65 -16.21 -6.13 0.90
N LEU A 66 -16.78 -5.31 1.73
CA LEU A 66 -16.30 -3.95 1.97
C LEU A 66 -15.32 -3.86 3.15
N ARG A 67 -15.58 -4.66 4.21
CA ARG A 67 -14.73 -4.73 5.41
C ARG A 67 -14.67 -6.16 5.92
N THR A 68 -13.60 -6.84 5.56
CA THR A 68 -13.32 -8.21 6.01
C THR A 68 -12.03 -8.22 6.82
N MET A 69 -11.87 -9.17 7.72
CA MET A 69 -10.64 -9.31 8.50
C MET A 69 -9.46 -9.71 7.62
N GLU A 70 -9.68 -10.59 6.67
CA GLU A 70 -8.73 -10.93 5.61
C GLU A 70 -9.26 -10.40 4.27
N PHE A 71 -8.39 -9.82 3.48
CA PHE A 71 -8.75 -9.39 2.13
C PHE A 71 -7.59 -9.59 1.15
N LEU A 72 -7.96 -9.83 -0.09
CA LEU A 72 -7.04 -9.93 -1.20
C LEU A 72 -6.80 -8.54 -1.78
N TRP A 73 -5.58 -8.27 -2.15
CA TRP A 73 -5.22 -7.02 -2.79
C TRP A 73 -4.04 -7.16 -3.73
N GLN A 74 -3.86 -6.17 -4.54
CA GLN A 74 -2.62 -5.86 -5.20
C GLN A 74 -1.91 -4.82 -4.36
N GLU A 75 -0.65 -5.03 -4.08
CA GLU A 75 0.22 -4.00 -3.50
C GLU A 75 1.53 -3.91 -4.27
N GLY A 76 2.06 -2.71 -4.35
CA GLY A 76 3.34 -2.47 -4.96
C GLY A 76 4.18 -1.55 -4.10
N HIS A 77 5.47 -1.80 -4.14
CA HIS A 77 6.47 -1.03 -3.43
C HIS A 77 7.60 -0.73 -4.39
N THR A 78 8.02 0.52 -4.42
CA THR A 78 9.08 0.94 -5.32
C THR A 78 10.11 1.78 -4.57
N ALA A 79 11.33 1.83 -5.11
CA ALA A 79 12.41 2.64 -4.57
C ALA A 79 13.08 3.41 -5.70
N HIS A 80 13.32 4.69 -5.48
CA HIS A 80 13.83 5.61 -6.48
C HIS A 80 15.00 6.43 -5.93
N ALA A 81 15.86 6.91 -6.84
CA ALA A 81 16.98 7.76 -6.49
C ALA A 81 16.55 9.19 -6.14
N THR A 82 15.49 9.69 -6.77
CA THR A 82 15.04 11.09 -6.63
C THR A 82 13.59 11.20 -6.18
N GLU A 83 13.25 12.32 -5.55
CA GLU A 83 11.87 12.64 -5.17
C GLU A 83 10.97 12.75 -6.40
N ALA A 84 11.48 13.35 -7.47
CA ALA A 84 10.71 13.54 -8.69
C ALA A 84 10.30 12.21 -9.34
N GLU A 85 11.19 11.22 -9.37
CA GLU A 85 10.87 9.87 -9.86
C GLU A 85 9.84 9.19 -8.98
N ALA A 86 9.98 9.28 -7.67
CA ALA A 86 9.03 8.71 -6.72
C ALA A 86 7.63 9.35 -6.83
N GLU A 87 7.57 10.66 -7.01
CA GLU A 87 6.31 11.38 -7.23
C GLU A 87 5.65 10.98 -8.54
N ALA A 88 6.43 10.91 -9.62
CA ALA A 88 5.95 10.49 -10.93
C ALA A 88 5.37 9.06 -10.88
N GLU A 89 6.02 8.14 -10.21
CA GLU A 89 5.54 6.76 -10.00
C GLU A 89 4.22 6.75 -9.19
N ALA A 90 4.13 7.53 -8.12
CA ALA A 90 2.92 7.60 -7.30
C ALA A 90 1.72 8.12 -8.11
N ILE A 91 1.91 9.13 -8.94
CA ILE A 91 0.88 9.68 -9.83
C ILE A 91 0.53 8.69 -10.95
N GLN A 92 1.53 8.04 -11.55
CA GLN A 92 1.32 7.04 -12.60
C GLN A 92 0.41 5.91 -12.12
N ILE A 93 0.65 5.39 -10.93
CA ILE A 93 -0.17 4.30 -10.38
C ILE A 93 -1.59 4.75 -10.05
N MET A 94 -1.77 5.96 -9.53
CA MET A 94 -3.12 6.52 -9.37
C MET A 94 -3.87 6.55 -10.70
N ASN A 95 -3.21 6.93 -11.79
CA ASN A 95 -3.81 6.93 -13.13
C ASN A 95 -4.12 5.51 -13.62
N VAL A 96 -3.27 4.53 -13.34
CA VAL A 96 -3.54 3.10 -13.66
C VAL A 96 -4.80 2.62 -12.93
N TYR A 97 -4.94 2.92 -11.64
CA TYR A 97 -6.15 2.56 -10.88
C TYR A 97 -7.41 3.26 -11.41
N ASP A 98 -7.31 4.52 -11.77
CA ASP A 98 -8.43 5.28 -12.36
C ASP A 98 -8.86 4.69 -13.70
N THR A 99 -7.91 4.38 -14.59
CA THR A 99 -8.17 3.71 -15.88
C THR A 99 -8.83 2.35 -15.65
N PHE A 100 -8.29 1.54 -14.74
CA PHE A 100 -8.86 0.25 -14.41
C PHE A 100 -10.31 0.37 -13.90
N ALA A 101 -10.56 1.30 -12.99
CA ALA A 101 -11.90 1.51 -12.44
C ALA A 101 -12.91 1.94 -13.52
N ARG A 102 -12.54 2.88 -14.39
CA ARG A 102 -13.44 3.40 -15.42
C ARG A 102 -13.63 2.47 -16.59
N ASP A 103 -12.53 2.00 -17.17
CA ASP A 103 -12.55 1.35 -18.49
C ASP A 103 -12.84 -0.16 -18.38
N TYR A 104 -12.45 -0.79 -17.27
CA TYR A 104 -12.63 -2.23 -17.07
C TYR A 104 -13.75 -2.56 -16.08
N MET A 105 -14.01 -1.70 -15.10
CA MET A 105 -15.05 -1.94 -14.10
C MET A 105 -16.31 -1.07 -14.31
N ALA A 106 -16.34 -0.20 -15.30
CA ALA A 106 -17.43 0.77 -15.52
C ALA A 106 -17.80 1.54 -14.22
N MET A 107 -16.79 1.86 -13.41
CA MET A 107 -16.96 2.51 -12.12
C MET A 107 -16.36 3.92 -12.17
N PRO A 108 -17.19 4.96 -12.27
CA PRO A 108 -16.68 6.34 -12.25
C PRO A 108 -16.07 6.65 -10.89
N CYS A 109 -14.85 7.17 -10.92
CA CYS A 109 -14.09 7.55 -9.73
C CYS A 109 -13.64 9.00 -9.82
N LEU A 110 -13.48 9.62 -8.66
CA LEU A 110 -12.82 10.90 -8.47
C LEU A 110 -11.39 10.65 -8.02
N LYS A 111 -10.44 11.32 -8.66
CA LYS A 111 -9.04 11.34 -8.23
C LYS A 111 -8.81 12.49 -7.27
N GLY A 112 -8.06 12.26 -6.21
CA GLY A 112 -7.77 13.29 -5.24
C GLY A 112 -6.51 13.05 -4.43
N LEU A 113 -6.09 14.09 -3.75
CA LEU A 113 -5.07 14.08 -2.72
C LEU A 113 -5.77 14.06 -1.37
N LYS A 114 -5.40 13.13 -0.49
CA LYS A 114 -5.94 13.08 0.86
C LYS A 114 -5.43 14.24 1.71
N SER A 115 -6.29 14.70 2.60
CA SER A 115 -5.93 15.69 3.61
C SER A 115 -4.85 15.13 4.57
N ASP A 116 -4.17 16.02 5.28
CA ASP A 116 -3.14 15.62 6.26
C ASP A 116 -3.70 14.73 7.38
N ALA A 117 -4.98 14.87 7.70
CA ALA A 117 -5.65 14.06 8.73
C ALA A 117 -5.98 12.63 8.25
N GLU A 118 -6.11 12.41 6.94
CA GLU A 118 -6.57 11.15 6.35
C GLU A 118 -5.48 10.39 5.58
N LYS A 119 -4.36 11.04 5.30
CA LYS A 119 -3.25 10.40 4.59
C LYS A 119 -2.66 9.24 5.39
N PHE A 120 -2.07 8.30 4.70
CA PHE A 120 -1.37 7.16 5.32
C PHE A 120 -0.29 7.67 6.31
N ALA A 121 -0.23 7.05 7.49
CA ALA A 121 0.73 7.42 8.52
C ALA A 121 2.17 7.28 8.01
N GLY A 122 2.93 8.39 8.05
CA GLY A 122 4.29 8.47 7.52
C GLY A 122 4.40 8.85 6.05
N ALA A 123 3.28 8.98 5.33
CA ALA A 123 3.30 9.47 3.96
C ALA A 123 3.48 11.00 3.90
N VAL A 124 4.24 11.45 2.92
CA VAL A 124 4.32 12.87 2.54
C VAL A 124 3.02 13.26 1.85
N ARG A 125 2.59 12.45 0.88
CA ARG A 125 1.33 12.60 0.13
C ARG A 125 0.66 11.24 -0.05
N THR A 126 -0.66 11.24 -0.07
CA THR A 126 -1.47 10.07 -0.41
C THR A 126 -2.46 10.46 -1.51
N TYR A 127 -2.28 9.88 -2.67
CA TYR A 127 -3.21 9.94 -3.77
C TYR A 127 -4.25 8.83 -3.65
N CYS A 128 -5.48 9.09 -4.02
CA CYS A 128 -6.53 8.08 -3.99
C CYS A 128 -7.51 8.26 -5.15
N ILE A 129 -8.17 7.17 -5.49
CA ILE A 129 -9.39 7.17 -6.26
C ILE A 129 -10.55 6.77 -5.35
N GLU A 130 -11.64 7.53 -5.42
CA GLU A 130 -12.83 7.29 -4.62
C GLU A 130 -14.06 7.23 -5.52
N ALA A 131 -14.94 6.29 -5.24
CA ALA A 131 -16.20 6.14 -5.94
C ALA A 131 -17.37 6.41 -5.00
N LEU A 132 -18.40 7.11 -5.50
CA LEU A 132 -19.58 7.44 -4.73
C LEU A 132 -20.49 6.20 -4.63
N MET A 133 -20.88 5.83 -3.41
CA MET A 133 -21.83 4.75 -3.13
C MET A 133 -23.28 5.24 -3.25
N GLN A 134 -24.24 4.32 -3.36
CA GLN A 134 -25.66 4.65 -3.41
C GLN A 134 -26.17 5.39 -2.16
N ASP A 135 -25.52 5.18 -1.02
CA ASP A 135 -25.78 5.88 0.25
C ASP A 135 -25.07 7.25 0.36
N ASN A 136 -24.58 7.78 -0.77
CA ASN A 136 -23.81 9.03 -0.89
C ASN A 136 -22.49 9.08 -0.10
N LYS A 137 -21.96 7.92 0.31
CA LYS A 137 -20.64 7.85 0.92
C LYS A 137 -19.57 7.53 -0.11
N ALA A 138 -18.42 8.14 0.06
CA ALA A 138 -17.25 7.81 -0.73
C ALA A 138 -16.64 6.47 -0.30
N LEU A 139 -16.32 5.61 -1.27
CA LEU A 139 -15.54 4.39 -1.06
C LEU A 139 -14.20 4.54 -1.75
N GLN A 140 -13.13 4.43 -0.96
CA GLN A 140 -11.77 4.37 -1.49
C GLN A 140 -11.57 3.07 -2.29
N ALA A 141 -11.20 3.21 -3.55
CA ALA A 141 -11.00 2.10 -4.48
C ALA A 141 -9.54 1.76 -4.72
N GLY A 142 -8.64 2.72 -4.56
CA GLY A 142 -7.20 2.51 -4.68
C GLY A 142 -6.44 3.68 -4.07
N THR A 143 -5.22 3.42 -3.60
CA THR A 143 -4.32 4.44 -3.04
C THR A 143 -2.91 4.30 -3.57
N SER A 144 -2.25 5.43 -3.70
CA SER A 144 -0.83 5.52 -4.00
C SER A 144 -0.19 6.53 -3.06
N HIS A 145 0.84 6.10 -2.36
CA HIS A 145 1.50 6.89 -1.32
C HIS A 145 2.90 7.30 -1.76
N HIS A 146 3.21 8.57 -1.61
CA HIS A 146 4.58 9.04 -1.60
C HIS A 146 5.07 9.07 -0.15
N LEU A 147 5.92 8.12 0.23
CA LEU A 147 6.38 7.96 1.62
C LEU A 147 7.62 8.80 1.95
N GLY A 148 8.16 9.54 0.97
CA GLY A 148 9.38 10.31 1.16
C GLY A 148 10.58 9.40 1.47
N GLN A 149 11.37 9.82 2.44
CA GLN A 149 12.55 9.09 2.93
C GLN A 149 12.40 8.60 4.39
N HIS A 150 11.24 8.74 5.01
CA HIS A 150 11.06 8.41 6.42
C HIS A 150 11.34 6.93 6.69
N PHE A 151 10.76 6.04 5.87
CA PHE A 151 10.99 4.60 5.99
C PHE A 151 12.41 4.22 5.59
N ALA A 152 12.98 4.87 4.57
CA ALA A 152 14.35 4.61 4.16
C ALA A 152 15.35 4.90 5.28
N ARG A 153 15.12 5.95 6.04
CA ARG A 153 15.94 6.30 7.22
C ARG A 153 15.72 5.32 8.37
N ALA A 154 14.47 4.93 8.63
CA ALA A 154 14.12 4.00 9.71
C ALA A 154 14.66 2.58 9.48
N PHE A 155 14.68 2.11 8.23
CA PHE A 155 15.19 0.79 7.83
C PHE A 155 16.63 0.83 7.29
N GLU A 156 17.27 1.99 7.34
CA GLU A 156 18.66 2.21 6.87
C GLU A 156 18.87 1.83 5.39
N VAL A 157 17.85 2.02 4.55
CA VAL A 157 17.97 1.74 3.12
C VAL A 157 18.67 2.88 2.42
N LYS A 158 19.95 2.67 2.16
CA LYS A 158 20.87 3.62 1.54
C LYS A 158 21.55 2.97 0.36
N TYR A 159 21.86 3.75 -0.64
CA TYR A 159 22.62 3.32 -1.80
C TYR A 159 23.83 4.20 -2.03
N GLN A 160 24.86 3.63 -2.64
CA GLN A 160 26.00 4.40 -3.10
C GLN A 160 25.62 5.21 -4.33
N THR A 161 25.75 6.52 -4.26
CA THR A 161 25.50 7.42 -5.39
C THR A 161 26.61 7.31 -6.43
N GLU A 162 26.37 7.78 -7.65
CA GLU A 162 27.39 7.82 -8.70
C GLU A 162 28.62 8.64 -8.29
N ALA A 163 28.45 9.67 -7.46
CA ALA A 163 29.52 10.47 -6.90
C ALA A 163 30.28 9.82 -5.73
N GLY A 164 29.93 8.59 -5.34
CA GLY A 164 30.59 7.82 -4.28
C GLY A 164 30.06 8.07 -2.85
N GLY A 165 29.07 8.96 -2.67
CA GLY A 165 28.42 9.20 -1.38
C GLY A 165 27.31 8.18 -1.09
N LEU A 166 26.76 8.20 0.12
CA LEU A 166 25.58 7.42 0.50
C LEU A 166 24.34 8.32 0.57
N ALA A 167 23.23 7.88 -0.03
CA ALA A 167 21.96 8.57 0.01
C ALA A 167 20.82 7.61 0.37
N PRO A 168 19.80 8.04 1.15
CA PRO A 168 18.61 7.25 1.35
C PRO A 168 17.72 7.29 0.10
N VAL A 169 17.01 6.21 -0.17
CA VAL A 169 16.06 6.12 -1.28
C VAL A 169 14.74 6.84 -1.00
N TRP A 170 13.98 7.09 -2.07
CA TRP A 170 12.61 7.60 -2.01
C TRP A 170 11.63 6.48 -2.27
N TYR A 171 10.59 6.38 -1.41
CA TYR A 171 9.63 5.27 -1.46
C TYR A 171 8.23 5.71 -1.84
N PRO A 172 7.70 5.29 -2.97
CA PRO A 172 6.28 5.07 -3.19
C PRO A 172 5.82 3.70 -2.72
N SER A 173 4.59 3.64 -2.19
CA SER A 173 3.86 2.39 -1.99
C SER A 173 2.43 2.54 -2.52
N ARG A 174 1.78 1.42 -2.82
CA ARG A 174 0.44 1.44 -3.40
C ARG A 174 -0.36 0.21 -3.03
N GLY A 175 -1.67 0.34 -3.01
CA GLY A 175 -2.56 -0.78 -2.75
C GLY A 175 -3.94 -0.59 -3.37
N GLY A 176 -4.43 -1.66 -4.00
CA GLY A 176 -5.79 -1.79 -4.49
C GLY A 176 -6.38 -3.11 -4.00
N SER A 177 -7.43 -3.06 -3.18
CA SER A 177 -8.07 -4.24 -2.62
C SER A 177 -9.22 -4.74 -3.49
N ASN A 178 -9.84 -5.85 -3.10
CA ASN A 178 -11.04 -6.39 -3.71
C ASN A 178 -12.34 -5.60 -3.39
N ARG A 179 -12.27 -4.51 -2.61
CA ARG A 179 -13.42 -3.61 -2.34
C ARG A 179 -14.14 -3.11 -3.59
N PRO A 180 -13.46 -2.74 -4.70
CA PRO A 180 -14.10 -2.37 -5.93
C PRO A 180 -15.03 -3.46 -6.51
N ILE A 181 -14.75 -4.75 -6.29
CA ILE A 181 -15.63 -5.84 -6.73
C ILE A 181 -16.97 -5.79 -5.99
N GLY A 182 -16.93 -5.62 -4.66
CA GLY A 182 -18.15 -5.45 -3.86
C GLY A 182 -18.96 -4.24 -4.31
N ARG A 183 -18.27 -3.14 -4.63
CA ARG A 183 -18.90 -1.94 -5.19
C ARG A 183 -19.55 -2.22 -6.54
N LEU A 184 -18.84 -2.88 -7.46
CA LEU A 184 -19.35 -3.23 -8.78
C LEU A 184 -20.67 -3.99 -8.66
N VAL A 185 -20.71 -5.00 -7.78
CA VAL A 185 -21.93 -5.78 -7.52
C VAL A 185 -23.05 -4.89 -6.99
N ILE A 186 -22.78 -4.05 -6.00
CA ILE A 186 -23.79 -3.15 -5.41
C ILE A 186 -24.31 -2.13 -6.44
N GLN A 187 -23.46 -1.65 -7.32
CA GLN A 187 -23.83 -0.62 -8.31
C GLN A 187 -24.61 -1.17 -9.48
N HIS A 188 -24.34 -2.42 -9.91
CA HIS A 188 -24.91 -3.01 -11.13
C HIS A 188 -25.96 -4.09 -10.89
N SER A 189 -26.25 -4.45 -9.62
CA SER A 189 -27.28 -5.45 -9.26
C SER A 189 -28.57 -4.85 -8.71
N GLY A 190 -28.88 -3.60 -9.06
CA GLY A 190 -30.15 -2.92 -8.73
C GLY A 190 -31.16 -3.00 -9.82
#